data_eea93f7ecf901d413df48f85c3641111
#
_entry.id   eea93f7ecf901d413df48f85c3641111
#
_cell.length_a   1.000
_cell.length_b   1.000
_cell.length_c   1.000
_cell.angle_alpha   90.00
_cell.angle_beta   90.00
_cell.angle_gamma   90.00
#
_symmetry.space_group_name_H-M   'P 1'
#
loop_
_entity.id
_entity.type
_entity.pdbx_description
1 polymer ?
#
loop_
_entity_poly.entity_id
_entity_poly.type
_entity_poly.pdbx_seq_one_letter_code
_entity_poly.pdbx_strand_id
1 'polypeptide(L)'
;FILVSAYADFEYAKEAIALGSAYYLLKPVDEFELERAIKKIADKIGAQQATQRLLESTHRQKELLTLYSYMRTGAGKAAAQKSAGRLSVCFEQYALIGFMLNESSMNAYIENSFQLDTQLPYLQARLEEQLRCWCDCLLFDFFDASWCAVLLNAGVSLLDCAEALVAFFTQELHMEVHVCFTELEHGLETLPNSFNLLQRLNQYSFFLGEEVILGYGYNCERGEFDQVALAAARKAMENAIRESNPSKARKVLDEALSSLDHTTPSSLEFVYDFCYAGVKAVRESLPGSTKPELQEKLMKVTSQSVRNCATLDELRRFMEEVLEVLPGEEPAEHVYSQLVQDGMAYLQENYDRNLSLEE
;
A
#
# COMPACT_ATOMS: atom_id res chain seq x y z
N PHE A 1 15.53 34.60 30.81
CA PHE A 1 16.81 35.01 31.40
C PHE A 1 16.88 34.62 32.87
N ILE A 2 18.09 34.55 33.43
CA ILE A 2 18.39 34.38 34.86
C ILE A 2 18.90 35.71 35.36
N LEU A 3 18.34 36.23 36.44
CA LEU A 3 18.82 37.45 37.07
C LEU A 3 19.74 37.08 38.25
N VAL A 4 20.92 37.71 38.31
CA VAL A 4 21.89 37.50 39.38
C VAL A 4 22.10 38.80 40.14
N SER A 5 21.89 38.83 41.42
CA SER A 5 21.96 40.03 42.25
C SER A 5 22.82 39.79 43.50
N ALA A 6 23.42 40.86 44.02
CA ALA A 6 24.08 40.85 45.33
C ALA A 6 23.10 41.13 46.49
N TYR A 7 21.87 41.51 46.20
CA TYR A 7 20.89 41.90 47.23
C TYR A 7 19.82 40.81 47.42
N ALA A 8 19.65 40.39 48.66
CA ALA A 8 18.64 39.43 49.06
C ALA A 8 17.33 40.16 49.43
N ASP A 9 16.82 40.98 48.51
CA ASP A 9 15.61 41.77 48.76
C ASP A 9 14.43 41.16 48.04
N PHE A 10 13.31 40.98 48.74
CA PHE A 10 12.09 40.41 48.24
C PHE A 10 11.46 41.25 47.11
N GLU A 11 11.58 42.59 47.19
CA GLU A 11 11.04 43.45 46.13
C GLU A 11 11.81 43.30 44.82
N TYR A 12 13.12 43.13 44.85
CA TYR A 12 13.90 42.85 43.62
C TYR A 12 13.56 41.47 43.01
N ALA A 13 13.28 40.44 43.85
CA ALA A 13 12.86 39.13 43.35
C ALA A 13 11.49 39.25 42.72
N LYS A 14 10.58 40.00 43.25
CA LYS A 14 9.25 40.26 42.73
C LYS A 14 9.31 41.03 41.39
N GLU A 15 10.12 42.05 41.31
CA GLU A 15 10.36 42.81 40.06
C GLU A 15 10.99 41.89 38.97
N ALA A 16 11.92 41.03 39.32
CA ALA A 16 12.54 40.09 38.41
C ALA A 16 11.47 39.14 37.79
N ILE A 17 10.53 38.64 38.63
CA ILE A 17 9.42 37.82 38.16
C ILE A 17 8.50 38.63 37.23
N ALA A 18 8.19 39.87 37.59
CA ALA A 18 7.34 40.76 36.78
C ALA A 18 7.98 41.04 35.38
N LEU A 19 9.30 41.11 35.34
CA LEU A 19 10.07 41.27 34.09
C LEU A 19 10.25 39.96 33.29
N GLY A 20 9.69 38.83 33.79
CA GLY A 20 9.75 37.54 33.10
C GLY A 20 11.06 36.76 33.34
N SER A 21 11.81 37.08 34.43
CA SER A 21 12.96 36.25 34.82
C SER A 21 12.52 34.85 35.19
N ALA A 22 13.19 33.84 34.67
CA ALA A 22 12.93 32.45 34.99
C ALA A 22 13.53 32.03 36.32
N TYR A 23 14.61 32.71 36.74
CA TYR A 23 15.29 32.50 38.05
C TYR A 23 15.93 33.78 38.55
N TYR A 24 16.03 33.87 39.86
CA TYR A 24 16.75 34.90 40.60
C TYR A 24 17.79 34.23 41.48
N LEU A 25 19.06 34.52 41.26
CA LEU A 25 20.21 33.95 42.01
C LEU A 25 20.93 35.03 42.81
N LEU A 26 21.38 34.69 44.00
CA LEU A 26 22.17 35.59 44.82
C LEU A 26 23.66 35.38 44.63
N LYS A 27 24.46 36.47 44.73
CA LYS A 27 25.88 36.40 44.79
C LYS A 27 26.34 36.13 46.25
N PRO A 28 27.40 35.29 46.46
CA PRO A 28 28.12 34.50 45.45
C PRO A 28 27.22 33.39 44.86
N VAL A 29 27.28 33.21 43.52
CA VAL A 29 26.43 32.22 42.81
C VAL A 29 26.95 30.84 43.15
N ASP A 30 26.10 29.99 43.68
CA ASP A 30 26.35 28.57 43.85
C ASP A 30 26.29 27.86 42.53
N GLU A 31 27.35 27.08 42.20
CA GLU A 31 27.45 26.39 40.92
C GLU A 31 26.33 25.37 40.71
N PHE A 32 25.92 24.65 41.76
CA PHE A 32 24.83 23.68 41.70
C PHE A 32 23.45 24.37 41.52
N GLU A 33 23.25 25.52 42.12
CA GLU A 33 22.03 26.30 41.92
C GLU A 33 21.93 26.85 40.51
N LEU A 34 23.02 27.31 39.95
CA LEU A 34 23.10 27.81 38.57
C LEU A 34 22.87 26.67 37.58
N GLU A 35 23.53 25.53 37.76
CA GLU A 35 23.31 24.34 36.91
C GLU A 35 21.88 23.88 36.94
N ARG A 36 21.27 23.78 38.12
CA ARG A 36 19.87 23.41 38.28
C ARG A 36 18.92 24.42 37.61
N ALA A 37 19.19 25.70 37.71
CA ALA A 37 18.40 26.74 37.06
C ALA A 37 18.51 26.65 35.55
N ILE A 38 19.70 26.46 34.98
CA ILE A 38 19.94 26.28 33.54
C ILE A 38 19.24 25.05 33.04
N LYS A 39 19.35 23.89 33.70
CA LYS A 39 18.71 22.63 33.32
C LYS A 39 17.20 22.77 33.27
N LYS A 40 16.58 23.38 34.30
CA LYS A 40 15.14 23.56 34.35
C LYS A 40 14.61 24.51 33.25
N ILE A 41 15.41 25.53 32.88
CA ILE A 41 15.07 26.43 31.78
C ILE A 41 15.21 25.66 30.43
N ALA A 42 16.27 24.89 30.25
CA ALA A 42 16.46 24.06 29.07
C ALA A 42 15.32 23.06 28.87
N ASP A 43 14.91 22.35 29.93
CA ASP A 43 13.79 21.42 29.91
C ASP A 43 12.47 22.12 29.54
N LYS A 44 12.22 23.31 30.10
CA LYS A 44 11.04 24.12 29.78
C LYS A 44 11.01 24.58 28.32
N ILE A 45 12.16 25.04 27.80
CA ILE A 45 12.29 25.43 26.40
C ILE A 45 12.11 24.22 25.49
N GLY A 46 12.71 23.09 25.83
CA GLY A 46 12.55 21.83 25.08
C GLY A 46 11.08 21.38 25.01
N ALA A 47 10.38 21.40 26.15
CA ALA A 47 8.94 21.07 26.20
C ALA A 47 8.09 22.03 25.37
N GLN A 48 8.36 23.35 25.44
CA GLN A 48 7.66 24.33 24.62
C GLN A 48 7.91 24.13 23.12
N GLN A 49 9.16 23.88 22.73
CA GLN A 49 9.51 23.60 21.34
C GLN A 49 8.87 22.30 20.82
N ALA A 50 8.84 21.25 21.65
CA ALA A 50 8.16 20.01 21.29
C ALA A 50 6.65 20.22 21.08
N THR A 51 5.99 20.97 21.99
CA THR A 51 4.58 21.31 21.84
C THR A 51 4.33 22.14 20.60
N GLN A 52 5.19 23.13 20.32
CA GLN A 52 5.07 23.99 19.14
C GLN A 52 5.22 23.15 17.84
N ARG A 53 6.23 22.29 17.77
CA ARG A 53 6.42 21.38 16.62
C ARG A 53 5.22 20.46 16.40
N LEU A 54 4.65 19.93 17.49
CA LEU A 54 3.46 19.09 17.40
C LEU A 54 2.25 19.86 16.86
N LEU A 55 2.04 21.10 17.29
CA LEU A 55 0.98 21.96 16.77
C LEU A 55 1.21 22.28 15.28
N GLU A 56 2.41 22.62 14.89
CA GLU A 56 2.77 22.93 13.49
C GLU A 56 2.58 21.70 12.60
N SER A 57 3.00 20.50 13.03
CA SER A 57 2.79 19.27 12.29
C SER A 57 1.31 18.94 12.12
N THR A 58 0.50 19.11 13.18
CA THR A 58 -0.96 18.90 13.15
C THR A 58 -1.64 19.89 12.20
N HIS A 59 -1.23 21.16 12.21
CA HIS A 59 -1.74 22.16 11.27
C HIS A 59 -1.36 21.83 9.82
N ARG A 60 -0.10 21.47 9.55
CA ARG A 60 0.37 21.08 8.23
C ARG A 60 -0.44 19.88 7.71
N GLN A 61 -0.63 18.85 8.52
CA GLN A 61 -1.39 17.66 8.17
C GLN A 61 -2.85 17.99 7.80
N LYS A 62 -3.49 18.89 8.55
CA LYS A 62 -4.85 19.36 8.25
C LYS A 62 -4.93 20.05 6.88
N GLU A 63 -3.98 20.92 6.57
CA GLU A 63 -3.96 21.61 5.29
C GLU A 63 -3.70 20.64 4.12
N LEU A 64 -2.81 19.66 4.30
CA LEU A 64 -2.59 18.59 3.33
C LEU A 64 -3.85 17.76 3.10
N LEU A 65 -4.56 17.37 4.15
CA LEU A 65 -5.83 16.64 4.02
C LEU A 65 -6.90 17.43 3.26
N THR A 66 -6.93 18.75 3.43
CA THR A 66 -7.86 19.63 2.70
C THR A 66 -7.52 19.64 1.20
N LEU A 67 -6.24 19.77 0.84
CA LEU A 67 -5.77 19.69 -0.53
C LEU A 67 -6.05 18.29 -1.14
N TYR A 68 -5.78 17.24 -0.41
CA TYR A 68 -6.07 15.88 -0.84
C TYR A 68 -7.56 15.65 -1.11
N SER A 69 -8.42 16.13 -0.20
CA SER A 69 -9.87 16.06 -0.41
C SER A 69 -10.31 16.78 -1.68
N TYR A 70 -9.72 17.95 -1.96
CA TYR A 70 -9.98 18.70 -3.18
C TYR A 70 -9.47 17.95 -4.43
N MET A 71 -8.25 17.42 -4.41
CA MET A 71 -7.72 16.60 -5.51
C MET A 71 -8.68 15.46 -5.87
N ARG A 72 -9.20 14.78 -4.84
CA ARG A 72 -10.04 13.59 -5.03
C ARG A 72 -11.45 13.90 -5.51
N THR A 73 -12.05 14.99 -5.04
CA THR A 73 -13.48 15.27 -5.22
C THR A 73 -13.78 16.42 -6.15
N GLY A 74 -12.80 17.28 -6.41
CA GLY A 74 -13.00 18.56 -7.09
C GLY A 74 -13.80 19.59 -6.27
N ALA A 75 -14.26 19.22 -5.07
CA ALA A 75 -15.09 20.06 -4.22
C ALA A 75 -14.25 20.87 -3.21
N GLY A 76 -14.69 22.07 -2.88
CA GLY A 76 -14.02 22.88 -1.86
C GLY A 76 -12.82 23.69 -2.37
N LYS A 77 -12.78 24.13 -3.63
CA LYS A 77 -11.70 24.93 -4.22
C LYS A 77 -11.25 26.09 -3.34
N ALA A 78 -12.17 26.84 -2.75
CA ALA A 78 -11.83 27.98 -1.89
C ALA A 78 -11.09 27.56 -0.61
N ALA A 79 -11.45 26.41 -0.02
CA ALA A 79 -10.75 25.86 1.12
C ALA A 79 -9.34 25.37 0.73
N ALA A 80 -9.22 24.67 -0.41
CA ALA A 80 -7.95 24.22 -0.96
C ALA A 80 -7.02 25.39 -1.28
N GLN A 81 -7.52 26.47 -1.85
CA GLN A 81 -6.75 27.68 -2.14
C GLN A 81 -6.23 28.34 -0.86
N LYS A 82 -7.04 28.37 0.21
CA LYS A 82 -6.63 28.87 1.51
C LYS A 82 -5.57 27.98 2.16
N SER A 83 -5.71 26.65 2.02
CA SER A 83 -4.73 25.69 2.52
C SER A 83 -3.41 25.79 1.78
N ALA A 84 -3.42 25.95 0.45
CA ALA A 84 -2.22 26.21 -0.36
C ALA A 84 -1.48 27.45 0.13
N GLY A 85 -2.20 28.55 0.35
CA GLY A 85 -1.62 29.79 0.90
C GLY A 85 -0.99 29.61 2.29
N ARG A 86 -1.59 28.81 3.17
CA ARG A 86 -1.04 28.51 4.51
C ARG A 86 0.20 27.60 4.46
N LEU A 87 0.25 26.72 3.48
CA LEU A 87 1.42 25.90 3.20
C LEU A 87 2.51 26.66 2.44
N SER A 88 2.25 27.93 2.05
CA SER A 88 3.13 28.74 1.21
C SER A 88 3.43 28.10 -0.15
N VAL A 89 2.43 27.42 -0.73
CA VAL A 89 2.53 26.69 -1.98
C VAL A 89 1.79 27.44 -3.09
N CYS A 90 2.45 27.58 -4.24
CA CYS A 90 1.88 28.16 -5.43
C CYS A 90 1.78 27.10 -6.54
N PHE A 91 0.58 26.97 -7.14
CA PHE A 91 0.32 26.07 -8.25
C PHE A 91 0.46 26.78 -9.60
N GLU A 92 1.54 27.57 -9.78
CA GLU A 92 1.81 28.20 -11.08
C GLU A 92 2.12 27.14 -12.13
N GLN A 93 2.99 26.22 -11.79
CA GLN A 93 3.30 25.03 -12.58
C GLN A 93 3.50 23.84 -11.64
N TYR A 94 2.90 22.72 -11.94
CA TYR A 94 3.06 21.51 -11.15
C TYR A 94 2.88 20.26 -12.00
N ALA A 95 3.36 19.13 -11.48
CA ALA A 95 3.02 17.80 -11.97
C ALA A 95 2.71 16.89 -10.80
N LEU A 96 1.97 15.82 -11.05
CA LEU A 96 1.78 14.75 -10.08
C LEU A 96 2.68 13.58 -10.43
N ILE A 97 3.29 13.01 -9.41
CA ILE A 97 3.99 11.74 -9.50
C ILE A 97 3.39 10.80 -8.45
N GLY A 98 2.99 9.61 -8.89
CA GLY A 98 2.44 8.57 -8.03
C GLY A 98 3.35 7.37 -8.06
N PHE A 99 3.46 6.68 -6.94
CA PHE A 99 4.22 5.45 -6.84
C PHE A 99 3.49 4.44 -5.96
N MET A 100 3.48 3.21 -6.44
CA MET A 100 2.82 2.08 -5.80
C MET A 100 3.86 1.03 -5.50
N LEU A 101 3.94 0.63 -4.24
CA LEU A 101 4.86 -0.39 -3.77
C LEU A 101 4.19 -1.76 -3.82
N ASN A 102 4.96 -2.75 -4.19
CA ASN A 102 4.56 -4.14 -4.07
C ASN A 102 4.39 -4.52 -2.58
N GLU A 103 3.28 -5.15 -2.22
CA GLU A 103 2.97 -5.52 -0.83
C GLU A 103 4.02 -6.49 -0.26
N SER A 104 4.49 -7.44 -1.06
CA SER A 104 5.52 -8.39 -0.63
C SER A 104 6.82 -7.68 -0.28
N SER A 105 7.22 -6.69 -1.08
CA SER A 105 8.40 -5.85 -0.82
C SER A 105 8.19 -4.97 0.41
N MET A 106 7.00 -4.41 0.60
CA MET A 106 6.66 -3.60 1.77
C MET A 106 6.66 -4.45 3.04
N ASN A 107 6.05 -5.63 3.02
CA ASN A 107 6.03 -6.54 4.15
C ASN A 107 7.45 -7.00 4.52
N ALA A 108 8.27 -7.35 3.54
CA ALA A 108 9.68 -7.69 3.77
C ALA A 108 10.48 -6.53 4.39
N TYR A 109 10.22 -5.29 3.96
CA TYR A 109 10.83 -4.09 4.54
C TYR A 109 10.40 -3.89 5.99
N ILE A 110 9.11 -4.09 6.29
CA ILE A 110 8.55 -3.96 7.63
C ILE A 110 9.04 -5.08 8.55
N GLU A 111 9.06 -6.33 8.10
CA GLU A 111 9.50 -7.49 8.89
C GLU A 111 10.99 -7.44 9.25
N ASN A 112 11.81 -6.92 8.34
CA ASN A 112 13.24 -6.70 8.60
C ASN A 112 13.51 -5.52 9.56
N SER A 113 12.48 -4.78 9.91
CA SER A 113 12.56 -3.57 10.73
C SER A 113 11.77 -3.76 12.02
N PHE A 114 12.44 -3.85 13.16
CA PHE A 114 11.86 -4.17 14.48
C PHE A 114 10.78 -3.22 15.03
N GLN A 115 10.37 -2.13 14.31
CA GLN A 115 9.42 -1.13 14.80
C GLN A 115 8.59 -0.50 13.68
N LEU A 116 7.39 -1.02 13.44
CA LEU A 116 6.41 -0.52 12.44
C LEU A 116 6.12 0.98 12.58
N ASP A 117 5.89 1.46 13.81
CA ASP A 117 5.48 2.85 14.06
C ASP A 117 6.55 3.90 13.71
N THR A 118 7.81 3.48 13.54
CA THR A 118 8.91 4.38 13.20
C THR A 118 9.34 4.30 11.74
N GLN A 119 9.00 3.24 11.04
CA GLN A 119 9.49 2.97 9.68
C GLN A 119 8.75 3.75 8.60
N LEU A 120 7.42 3.81 8.65
CA LEU A 120 6.63 4.59 7.68
C LEU A 120 6.98 6.09 7.72
N PRO A 121 7.04 6.75 8.89
CA PRO A 121 7.51 8.13 8.97
C PRO A 121 8.96 8.32 8.49
N TYR A 122 9.84 7.34 8.72
CA TYR A 122 11.22 7.38 8.25
C TYR A 122 11.28 7.28 6.71
N LEU A 123 10.54 6.34 6.12
CA LEU A 123 10.45 6.19 4.68
C LEU A 123 9.86 7.44 4.02
N GLN A 124 8.81 8.00 4.60
CA GLN A 124 8.22 9.25 4.13
C GLN A 124 9.24 10.40 4.16
N ALA A 125 10.01 10.54 5.24
CA ALA A 125 11.04 11.57 5.34
C ALA A 125 12.14 11.39 4.28
N ARG A 126 12.59 10.16 4.03
CA ARG A 126 13.56 9.84 2.97
C ARG A 126 13.03 10.17 1.58
N LEU A 127 11.76 9.84 1.31
CA LEU A 127 11.09 10.19 0.04
C LEU A 127 10.99 11.70 -0.15
N GLU A 128 10.56 12.43 0.88
CA GLU A 128 10.52 13.89 0.82
C GLU A 128 11.92 14.47 0.56
N GLU A 129 12.97 13.94 1.16
CA GLU A 129 14.34 14.35 0.93
C GLU A 129 14.77 14.11 -0.52
N GLN A 130 14.49 12.94 -1.08
CA GLN A 130 14.78 12.61 -2.47
C GLN A 130 14.03 13.54 -3.45
N LEU A 131 12.73 13.72 -3.25
CA LEU A 131 11.92 14.59 -4.10
C LEU A 131 12.38 16.06 -4.04
N ARG A 132 12.77 16.55 -2.87
CA ARG A 132 13.29 17.91 -2.68
C ARG A 132 14.63 18.18 -3.36
N CYS A 133 15.40 17.15 -3.69
CA CYS A 133 16.58 17.31 -4.53
C CYS A 133 16.26 17.84 -5.94
N TRP A 134 15.02 17.64 -6.41
CA TRP A 134 14.57 18.01 -7.74
C TRP A 134 13.73 19.28 -7.74
N CYS A 135 12.79 19.42 -6.80
CA CYS A 135 11.90 20.57 -6.69
C CYS A 135 11.18 20.60 -5.33
N ASP A 136 10.46 21.67 -5.06
CA ASP A 136 9.53 21.71 -3.94
C ASP A 136 8.40 20.71 -4.16
N CYS A 137 8.01 19.99 -3.10
CA CYS A 137 6.99 18.97 -3.21
C CYS A 137 6.04 18.93 -2.01
N LEU A 138 4.84 18.43 -2.26
CA LEU A 138 3.88 18.00 -1.25
C LEU A 138 3.67 16.50 -1.40
N LEU A 139 4.06 15.73 -0.39
CA LEU A 139 3.86 14.28 -0.37
C LEU A 139 2.56 13.96 0.34
N PHE A 140 1.77 13.09 -0.29
CA PHE A 140 0.51 12.57 0.23
C PHE A 140 0.62 11.06 0.35
N ASP A 141 0.27 10.56 1.52
CA ASP A 141 0.11 9.15 1.78
C ASP A 141 -1.27 8.70 1.30
N PHE A 142 -1.30 7.69 0.45
CA PHE A 142 -2.51 7.01 0.06
C PHE A 142 -2.67 5.75 0.90
N PHE A 143 -3.89 5.43 1.24
CA PHE A 143 -4.18 4.12 1.79
C PHE A 143 -3.74 3.05 0.78
N ASP A 144 -3.19 1.93 1.27
CA ASP A 144 -2.80 0.74 0.49
C ASP A 144 -1.46 0.84 -0.26
N ALA A 145 -0.38 1.20 0.44
CA ALA A 145 1.01 1.16 -0.07
C ALA A 145 1.27 2.01 -1.33
N SER A 146 0.41 2.99 -1.62
CA SER A 146 0.57 3.94 -2.72
C SER A 146 0.72 5.36 -2.20
N TRP A 147 1.61 6.14 -2.83
CA TRP A 147 1.87 7.53 -2.50
C TRP A 147 1.79 8.42 -3.73
N CYS A 148 1.46 9.68 -3.50
CA CYS A 148 1.47 10.69 -4.54
C CYS A 148 2.23 11.93 -4.05
N ALA A 149 3.04 12.50 -4.90
CA ALA A 149 3.62 13.81 -4.66
C ALA A 149 3.14 14.81 -5.71
N VAL A 150 2.84 16.01 -5.25
CA VAL A 150 2.70 17.19 -6.12
C VAL A 150 4.08 17.82 -6.21
N LEU A 151 4.67 17.80 -7.38
CA LEU A 151 5.93 18.46 -7.71
C LEU A 151 5.65 19.87 -8.17
N LEU A 152 6.22 20.85 -7.49
CA LEU A 152 5.96 22.28 -7.74
C LEU A 152 7.12 22.91 -8.49
N ASN A 153 6.81 23.67 -9.54
CA ASN A 153 7.80 24.40 -10.34
C ASN A 153 8.97 23.51 -10.81
N ALA A 154 8.66 22.27 -11.19
CA ALA A 154 9.65 21.29 -11.61
C ALA A 154 10.35 21.78 -12.89
N GLY A 155 11.55 22.28 -12.74
CA GLY A 155 12.44 22.65 -13.85
C GLY A 155 13.21 21.48 -14.48
N VAL A 156 12.82 20.24 -14.14
CA VAL A 156 13.50 19.00 -14.48
C VAL A 156 12.59 18.08 -15.30
N SER A 157 13.20 17.14 -16.00
CA SER A 157 12.47 16.08 -16.69
C SER A 157 11.74 15.18 -15.68
N LEU A 158 10.42 15.05 -15.83
CA LEU A 158 9.62 14.16 -14.98
C LEU A 158 9.99 12.68 -15.16
N LEU A 159 10.49 12.32 -16.34
CA LEU A 159 11.00 10.98 -16.60
C LEU A 159 12.27 10.71 -15.78
N ASP A 160 13.23 11.66 -15.77
CA ASP A 160 14.46 11.51 -14.97
C ASP A 160 14.14 11.43 -13.47
N CYS A 161 13.13 12.18 -13.02
CA CYS A 161 12.61 12.10 -11.65
C CYS A 161 12.04 10.71 -11.34
N ALA A 162 11.24 10.15 -12.25
CA ALA A 162 10.65 8.82 -12.11
C ALA A 162 11.73 7.73 -12.11
N GLU A 163 12.70 7.80 -13.01
CA GLU A 163 13.83 6.87 -13.05
C GLU A 163 14.67 6.92 -11.77
N ALA A 164 14.93 8.11 -11.24
CA ALA A 164 15.64 8.29 -9.98
C ALA A 164 14.88 7.72 -8.78
N LEU A 165 13.53 7.84 -8.76
CA LEU A 165 12.71 7.20 -7.73
C LEU A 165 12.74 5.68 -7.83
N VAL A 166 12.61 5.12 -9.03
CA VAL A 166 12.77 3.67 -9.25
C VAL A 166 14.13 3.20 -8.74
N ALA A 167 15.21 3.90 -9.09
CA ALA A 167 16.55 3.57 -8.62
C ALA A 167 16.66 3.65 -7.09
N PHE A 168 16.09 4.67 -6.47
CA PHE A 168 16.05 4.82 -5.01
C PHE A 168 15.35 3.63 -4.34
N PHE A 169 14.16 3.26 -4.81
CA PHE A 169 13.41 2.14 -4.23
C PHE A 169 14.14 0.81 -4.46
N THR A 170 14.63 0.55 -5.65
CA THR A 170 15.24 -0.74 -6.00
C THR A 170 16.65 -0.91 -5.42
N GLN A 171 17.49 0.12 -5.47
CA GLN A 171 18.89 0.02 -5.06
C GLN A 171 19.13 0.29 -3.58
N GLU A 172 18.42 1.28 -2.99
CA GLU A 172 18.62 1.64 -1.59
C GLU A 172 17.66 0.92 -0.63
N LEU A 173 16.42 0.68 -1.05
CA LEU A 173 15.40 0.09 -0.20
C LEU A 173 15.10 -1.38 -0.54
N HIS A 174 15.62 -1.88 -1.66
CA HIS A 174 15.35 -3.23 -2.17
C HIS A 174 13.86 -3.53 -2.35
N MET A 175 13.12 -2.53 -2.80
CA MET A 175 11.69 -2.60 -3.04
C MET A 175 11.36 -2.45 -4.52
N GLU A 176 10.38 -3.19 -5.00
CA GLU A 176 9.78 -2.99 -6.31
C GLU A 176 8.75 -1.88 -6.25
N VAL A 177 8.76 -0.98 -7.23
CA VAL A 177 7.88 0.18 -7.29
C VAL A 177 7.42 0.42 -8.72
N HIS A 178 6.14 0.77 -8.89
CA HIS A 178 5.61 1.34 -10.12
C HIS A 178 5.47 2.85 -9.96
N VAL A 179 5.98 3.61 -10.92
CA VAL A 179 5.96 5.07 -10.89
C VAL A 179 5.13 5.59 -12.05
N CYS A 180 4.16 6.45 -11.75
CA CYS A 180 3.34 7.12 -12.75
C CYS A 180 3.50 8.61 -12.62
N PHE A 181 3.44 9.37 -13.73
CA PHE A 181 3.48 10.83 -13.67
C PHE A 181 2.57 11.47 -14.73
N THR A 182 2.04 12.65 -14.36
CA THR A 182 1.22 13.46 -15.26
C THR A 182 2.09 14.44 -16.05
N GLU A 183 1.50 15.12 -17.03
CA GLU A 183 2.12 16.28 -17.64
C GLU A 183 2.21 17.48 -16.67
N LEU A 184 2.97 18.49 -17.08
CA LEU A 184 3.04 19.76 -16.36
C LEU A 184 1.74 20.53 -16.56
N GLU A 185 1.10 20.87 -15.46
CA GLU A 185 -0.17 21.57 -15.40
C GLU A 185 -0.05 22.91 -14.70
N HIS A 186 -1.03 23.77 -14.88
CA HIS A 186 -1.08 25.12 -14.34
C HIS A 186 -2.39 25.38 -13.60
N GLY A 187 -2.28 26.02 -12.45
CA GLY A 187 -3.44 26.42 -11.66
C GLY A 187 -4.02 25.31 -10.79
N LEU A 188 -4.52 25.69 -9.63
CA LEU A 188 -5.11 24.75 -8.66
C LEU A 188 -6.36 24.04 -9.22
N GLU A 189 -7.07 24.66 -10.17
CA GLU A 189 -8.30 24.14 -10.77
C GLU A 189 -8.13 22.87 -11.58
N THR A 190 -6.96 22.64 -12.16
CA THR A 190 -6.67 21.44 -12.95
C THR A 190 -6.29 20.24 -12.07
N LEU A 191 -5.95 20.49 -10.79
CA LEU A 191 -5.46 19.47 -9.86
C LEU A 191 -6.35 18.22 -9.73
N PRO A 192 -7.70 18.32 -9.68
CA PRO A 192 -8.55 17.11 -9.65
C PRO A 192 -8.46 16.28 -10.92
N ASN A 193 -8.31 16.92 -12.08
CA ASN A 193 -8.20 16.21 -13.36
C ASN A 193 -6.85 15.49 -13.47
N SER A 194 -5.77 16.17 -13.10
CA SER A 194 -4.43 15.58 -13.05
C SER A 194 -4.39 14.37 -12.08
N PHE A 195 -5.07 14.49 -10.94
CA PHE A 195 -5.17 13.41 -9.98
C PHE A 195 -5.96 12.20 -10.52
N ASN A 196 -7.07 12.44 -11.18
CA ASN A 196 -7.84 11.38 -11.84
C ASN A 196 -7.03 10.69 -12.95
N LEU A 197 -6.21 11.44 -13.70
CA LEU A 197 -5.30 10.88 -14.68
C LEU A 197 -4.25 9.99 -14.01
N LEU A 198 -3.62 10.49 -12.94
CA LEU A 198 -2.64 9.73 -12.17
C LEU A 198 -3.24 8.41 -11.63
N GLN A 199 -4.45 8.45 -11.07
CA GLN A 199 -5.14 7.24 -10.60
C GLN A 199 -5.39 6.24 -11.73
N ARG A 200 -5.76 6.71 -12.92
CA ARG A 200 -5.92 5.85 -14.09
C ARG A 200 -4.60 5.22 -14.50
N LEU A 201 -3.51 5.97 -14.55
CA LEU A 201 -2.18 5.45 -14.85
C LEU A 201 -1.76 4.38 -13.84
N ASN A 202 -1.98 4.63 -12.54
CA ASN A 202 -1.72 3.64 -11.49
C ASN A 202 -2.54 2.34 -11.68
N GLN A 203 -3.79 2.45 -12.13
CA GLN A 203 -4.60 1.28 -12.42
C GLN A 203 -4.12 0.52 -13.67
N TYR A 204 -3.53 1.22 -14.65
CA TYR A 204 -2.92 0.56 -15.81
C TYR A 204 -1.65 -0.19 -15.46
N SER A 205 -0.85 0.29 -14.51
CA SER A 205 0.36 -0.42 -14.08
C SER A 205 0.05 -1.83 -13.57
N PHE A 206 -1.14 -2.02 -12.97
CA PHE A 206 -1.61 -3.34 -12.55
C PHE A 206 -1.65 -4.37 -13.68
N PHE A 207 -2.08 -3.96 -14.89
CA PHE A 207 -2.20 -4.85 -16.05
C PHE A 207 -0.90 -5.01 -16.84
N LEU A 208 0.02 -4.07 -16.71
CA LEU A 208 1.25 -4.03 -17.52
C LEU A 208 2.44 -4.75 -16.88
N GLY A 209 2.39 -5.02 -15.60
CA GLY A 209 3.32 -5.82 -14.81
C GLY A 209 4.81 -5.51 -14.96
N GLU A 210 5.30 -5.46 -16.20
CA GLU A 210 6.71 -5.23 -16.54
C GLU A 210 7.08 -3.74 -16.72
N GLU A 211 6.10 -2.86 -16.99
CA GLU A 211 6.36 -1.43 -17.17
C GLU A 211 6.36 -0.70 -15.83
N VAL A 212 7.54 -0.40 -15.35
CA VAL A 212 7.76 0.24 -14.04
C VAL A 212 7.44 1.73 -14.07
N ILE A 213 7.52 2.40 -15.24
CA ILE A 213 7.31 3.85 -15.38
C ILE A 213 6.25 4.13 -16.44
N LEU A 214 5.18 4.83 -16.04
CA LEU A 214 4.08 5.25 -16.91
C LEU A 214 3.93 6.77 -16.93
N GLY A 215 4.22 7.39 -18.06
CA GLY A 215 4.02 8.83 -18.27
C GLY A 215 2.64 9.16 -18.85
N TYR A 216 2.29 10.45 -18.82
CA TYR A 216 1.03 10.98 -19.34
C TYR A 216 0.78 10.69 -20.83
N GLY A 217 1.83 10.49 -21.61
CA GLY A 217 1.73 10.12 -23.05
C GLY A 217 1.35 8.66 -23.31
N TYR A 218 1.19 7.87 -22.25
CA TYR A 218 0.76 6.48 -22.39
C TYR A 218 -0.68 6.43 -22.88
N ASN A 219 -0.89 5.81 -24.06
CA ASN A 219 -2.22 5.69 -24.62
C ASN A 219 -3.01 4.59 -23.91
N CYS A 220 -3.90 5.04 -23.03
CA CYS A 220 -4.75 4.20 -22.20
C CYS A 220 -5.98 3.61 -22.91
N GLU A 221 -6.12 3.75 -24.23
CA GLU A 221 -7.22 3.19 -25.00
C GLU A 221 -6.86 1.76 -25.46
N ARG A 222 -7.07 0.79 -24.60
CA ARG A 222 -6.94 -0.64 -24.94
C ARG A 222 -8.26 -1.33 -24.62
N GLY A 223 -8.78 -2.07 -25.58
CA GLY A 223 -9.86 -3.03 -25.54
C GLY A 223 -11.15 -2.71 -24.74
N GLU A 224 -12.25 -3.25 -25.16
CA GLU A 224 -13.49 -3.23 -24.38
C GLU A 224 -13.44 -4.36 -23.33
N PHE A 225 -13.80 -4.02 -22.10
CA PHE A 225 -13.94 -4.99 -21.03
C PHE A 225 -15.27 -5.78 -21.17
N ASP A 226 -15.17 -7.09 -21.35
CA ASP A 226 -16.35 -7.96 -21.41
C ASP A 226 -16.76 -8.45 -20.02
N GLN A 227 -17.63 -7.66 -19.38
CA GLN A 227 -18.19 -7.98 -18.07
C GLN A 227 -19.01 -9.29 -18.08
N VAL A 228 -19.64 -9.62 -19.18
CA VAL A 228 -20.47 -10.83 -19.32
C VAL A 228 -19.59 -12.08 -19.35
N ALA A 229 -18.47 -12.01 -20.09
CA ALA A 229 -17.49 -13.09 -20.13
C ALA A 229 -16.87 -13.33 -18.75
N LEU A 230 -16.50 -12.28 -18.00
CA LEU A 230 -15.95 -12.43 -16.65
C LEU A 230 -16.99 -13.00 -15.66
N ALA A 231 -18.24 -12.59 -15.76
CA ALA A 231 -19.33 -13.17 -14.93
C ALA A 231 -19.57 -14.67 -15.24
N ALA A 232 -19.46 -15.06 -16.50
CA ALA A 232 -19.51 -16.47 -16.89
C ALA A 232 -18.29 -17.26 -16.37
N ALA A 233 -17.10 -16.71 -16.50
CA ALA A 233 -15.86 -17.29 -15.96
C ALA A 233 -15.93 -17.47 -14.43
N ARG A 234 -16.46 -16.47 -13.70
CA ARG A 234 -16.70 -16.58 -12.26
C ARG A 234 -17.54 -17.80 -11.90
N LYS A 235 -18.66 -17.97 -12.59
CA LYS A 235 -19.55 -19.11 -12.35
C LYS A 235 -18.89 -20.45 -12.70
N ALA A 236 -18.12 -20.49 -13.78
CA ALA A 236 -17.34 -21.66 -14.17
C ALA A 236 -16.27 -22.03 -13.14
N MET A 237 -15.56 -21.03 -12.59
CA MET A 237 -14.56 -21.21 -11.53
C MET A 237 -15.22 -21.72 -10.24
N GLU A 238 -16.29 -21.09 -9.76
CA GLU A 238 -17.03 -21.53 -8.58
C GLU A 238 -17.53 -22.99 -8.72
N ASN A 239 -18.01 -23.39 -9.90
CA ASN A 239 -18.42 -24.75 -10.16
C ASN A 239 -17.23 -25.73 -10.15
N ALA A 240 -16.13 -25.38 -10.81
CA ALA A 240 -14.93 -26.21 -10.82
C ALA A 240 -14.36 -26.44 -9.40
N ILE A 241 -14.40 -25.40 -8.54
CA ILE A 241 -14.02 -25.49 -7.13
C ILE A 241 -14.95 -26.40 -6.34
N ARG A 242 -16.26 -26.30 -6.52
CA ARG A 242 -17.25 -27.19 -5.87
C ARG A 242 -17.13 -28.64 -6.32
N GLU A 243 -16.72 -28.86 -7.58
CA GLU A 243 -16.43 -30.19 -8.12
C GLU A 243 -15.08 -30.74 -7.64
N SER A 244 -14.34 -30.01 -6.78
CA SER A 244 -12.98 -30.33 -6.32
C SER A 244 -12.03 -30.61 -7.48
N ASN A 245 -12.16 -29.84 -8.57
CA ASN A 245 -11.33 -29.94 -9.75
C ASN A 245 -10.38 -28.73 -9.86
N PRO A 246 -9.21 -28.74 -9.20
CA PRO A 246 -8.27 -27.63 -9.20
C PRO A 246 -7.70 -27.35 -10.59
N SER A 247 -7.49 -28.36 -11.42
CA SER A 247 -6.98 -28.22 -12.78
C SER A 247 -7.93 -27.39 -13.66
N LYS A 248 -9.22 -27.69 -13.58
CA LYS A 248 -10.28 -26.95 -14.27
C LYS A 248 -10.41 -25.51 -13.73
N ALA A 249 -10.32 -25.32 -12.40
CA ALA A 249 -10.38 -24.01 -11.78
C ALA A 249 -9.20 -23.12 -12.22
N ARG A 250 -7.97 -23.66 -12.24
CA ARG A 250 -6.77 -22.97 -12.75
C ARG A 250 -6.93 -22.56 -14.20
N LYS A 251 -7.39 -23.48 -15.06
CA LYS A 251 -7.61 -23.18 -16.47
C LYS A 251 -8.59 -22.01 -16.68
N VAL A 252 -9.70 -21.99 -15.95
CA VAL A 252 -10.68 -20.90 -16.01
C VAL A 252 -10.09 -19.59 -15.50
N LEU A 253 -9.27 -19.64 -14.42
CA LEU A 253 -8.56 -18.49 -13.90
C LEU A 253 -7.61 -17.91 -14.95
N ASP A 254 -6.76 -18.74 -15.54
CA ASP A 254 -5.78 -18.34 -16.56
C ASP A 254 -6.44 -17.75 -17.81
N GLU A 255 -7.49 -18.40 -18.32
CA GLU A 255 -8.25 -17.89 -19.47
C GLU A 255 -8.90 -16.52 -19.15
N ALA A 256 -9.48 -16.37 -17.96
CA ALA A 256 -10.10 -15.12 -17.52
C ALA A 256 -9.05 -14.01 -17.36
N LEU A 257 -7.94 -14.26 -16.65
CA LEU A 257 -6.89 -13.26 -16.42
C LEU A 257 -6.15 -12.90 -17.70
N SER A 258 -5.85 -13.87 -18.58
CA SER A 258 -5.19 -13.60 -19.88
C SER A 258 -6.08 -12.77 -20.82
N SER A 259 -7.40 -12.85 -20.71
CA SER A 259 -8.30 -11.98 -21.47
C SER A 259 -8.25 -10.52 -21.04
N LEU A 260 -7.65 -10.24 -19.87
CA LEU A 260 -7.58 -8.91 -19.26
C LEU A 260 -6.32 -8.12 -19.62
N ASP A 261 -5.31 -8.74 -20.25
CA ASP A 261 -4.01 -8.14 -20.58
C ASP A 261 -4.11 -6.83 -21.41
N HIS A 262 -5.26 -6.52 -21.94
CA HIS A 262 -5.51 -5.36 -22.80
C HIS A 262 -6.77 -4.57 -22.42
N THR A 263 -7.26 -4.70 -21.17
CA THR A 263 -8.51 -4.06 -20.75
C THR A 263 -8.29 -2.69 -20.10
N THR A 264 -9.40 -1.98 -19.89
CA THR A 264 -9.40 -0.64 -19.28
C THR A 264 -9.37 -0.70 -17.76
N PRO A 265 -8.85 0.33 -17.06
CA PRO A 265 -8.82 0.39 -15.60
C PRO A 265 -10.18 0.22 -14.91
N SER A 266 -11.26 0.57 -15.60
CA SER A 266 -12.63 0.36 -15.08
C SER A 266 -12.99 -1.09 -14.81
N SER A 267 -12.18 -2.04 -15.31
CA SER A 267 -12.33 -3.48 -15.08
C SER A 267 -11.74 -3.96 -13.75
N LEU A 268 -10.87 -3.21 -13.11
CA LEU A 268 -10.07 -3.67 -11.95
C LEU A 268 -10.94 -4.14 -10.78
N GLU A 269 -12.00 -3.40 -10.45
CA GLU A 269 -12.92 -3.82 -9.38
C GLU A 269 -13.60 -5.16 -9.69
N PHE A 270 -13.97 -5.39 -10.94
CA PHE A 270 -14.58 -6.67 -11.35
C PHE A 270 -13.58 -7.82 -11.29
N VAL A 271 -12.30 -7.56 -11.56
CA VAL A 271 -11.21 -8.55 -11.43
C VAL A 271 -11.04 -8.95 -9.96
N TYR A 272 -10.99 -7.97 -9.07
CA TYR A 272 -10.90 -8.24 -7.63
C TYR A 272 -12.13 -9.01 -7.11
N ASP A 273 -13.32 -8.63 -7.53
CA ASP A 273 -14.55 -9.34 -7.16
C ASP A 273 -14.58 -10.78 -7.71
N PHE A 274 -14.07 -10.99 -8.92
CA PHE A 274 -13.92 -12.32 -9.51
C PHE A 274 -12.97 -13.21 -8.68
N CYS A 275 -11.79 -12.72 -8.38
CA CYS A 275 -10.79 -13.46 -7.59
C CYS A 275 -11.28 -13.72 -6.16
N TYR A 276 -11.88 -12.72 -5.52
CA TYR A 276 -12.41 -12.89 -4.15
C TYR A 276 -13.59 -13.86 -4.08
N ALA A 277 -14.40 -13.95 -5.14
CA ALA A 277 -15.43 -14.99 -5.24
C ALA A 277 -14.81 -16.39 -5.29
N GLY A 278 -13.69 -16.57 -6.00
CA GLY A 278 -12.91 -17.81 -5.99
C GLY A 278 -12.40 -18.16 -4.59
N VAL A 279 -11.82 -17.20 -3.86
CA VAL A 279 -11.39 -17.41 -2.46
C VAL A 279 -12.54 -17.89 -1.59
N LYS A 280 -13.74 -17.28 -1.71
CA LYS A 280 -14.92 -17.70 -0.96
C LYS A 280 -15.34 -19.12 -1.33
N ALA A 281 -15.38 -19.44 -2.61
CA ALA A 281 -15.76 -20.76 -3.08
C ALA A 281 -14.79 -21.85 -2.55
N VAL A 282 -13.47 -21.58 -2.52
CA VAL A 282 -12.48 -22.48 -1.94
C VAL A 282 -12.78 -22.70 -0.45
N ARG A 283 -13.00 -21.64 0.33
CA ARG A 283 -13.37 -21.75 1.75
C ARG A 283 -14.58 -22.61 2.01
N GLU A 284 -15.63 -22.43 1.19
CA GLU A 284 -16.89 -23.18 1.32
C GLU A 284 -16.74 -24.66 0.92
N SER A 285 -15.75 -24.95 0.07
CA SER A 285 -15.54 -26.31 -0.47
C SER A 285 -14.49 -27.11 0.30
N LEU A 286 -13.83 -26.51 1.30
CA LEU A 286 -12.80 -27.22 2.07
C LEU A 286 -13.38 -28.38 2.87
N PRO A 287 -12.83 -29.61 2.73
CA PRO A 287 -13.20 -30.74 3.58
C PRO A 287 -12.85 -30.45 5.05
N GLY A 288 -13.65 -30.99 5.98
CA GLY A 288 -13.36 -30.90 7.41
C GLY A 288 -12.03 -31.56 7.84
N SER A 289 -11.43 -32.36 6.95
CA SER A 289 -10.12 -33.00 7.14
C SER A 289 -8.93 -32.14 6.72
N THR A 290 -9.16 -30.96 6.18
CA THR A 290 -8.08 -30.02 5.76
C THR A 290 -7.23 -29.63 6.96
N LYS A 291 -5.90 -29.56 6.78
CA LYS A 291 -4.94 -29.17 7.85
C LYS A 291 -5.36 -27.85 8.50
N PRO A 292 -5.42 -27.76 9.84
CA PRO A 292 -5.89 -26.56 10.54
C PRO A 292 -5.11 -25.27 10.16
N GLU A 293 -3.80 -25.39 9.90
CA GLU A 293 -2.93 -24.29 9.50
C GLU A 293 -3.35 -23.67 8.15
N LEU A 294 -3.73 -24.52 7.18
CA LEU A 294 -4.21 -24.06 5.87
C LEU A 294 -5.59 -23.42 5.97
N GLN A 295 -6.47 -23.99 6.80
CA GLN A 295 -7.78 -23.38 7.06
C GLN A 295 -7.63 -22.01 7.70
N GLU A 296 -6.74 -21.87 8.71
CA GLU A 296 -6.48 -20.60 9.38
C GLU A 296 -5.88 -19.56 8.41
N LYS A 297 -4.88 -19.97 7.59
CA LYS A 297 -4.28 -19.10 6.56
C LYS A 297 -5.37 -18.58 5.60
N LEU A 298 -6.22 -19.45 5.09
CA LEU A 298 -7.26 -19.09 4.15
C LEU A 298 -8.36 -18.22 4.79
N MET A 299 -8.70 -18.43 6.06
CA MET A 299 -9.67 -17.61 6.79
C MET A 299 -9.19 -16.17 7.02
N LYS A 300 -7.88 -15.95 7.06
CA LYS A 300 -7.27 -14.61 7.17
C LYS A 300 -7.28 -13.84 5.85
N VAL A 301 -7.46 -14.51 4.70
CA VAL A 301 -7.55 -13.83 3.40
C VAL A 301 -8.83 -13.02 3.33
N THR A 302 -8.74 -11.73 3.12
CA THR A 302 -9.87 -10.80 2.99
C THR A 302 -9.99 -10.30 1.55
N SER A 303 -11.04 -9.52 1.25
CA SER A 303 -11.09 -8.79 -0.02
C SER A 303 -9.91 -7.81 -0.17
N GLN A 304 -9.40 -7.30 0.95
CA GLN A 304 -8.23 -6.44 0.97
C GLN A 304 -6.96 -7.19 0.55
N SER A 305 -6.80 -8.45 0.96
CA SER A 305 -5.66 -9.27 0.54
C SER A 305 -5.58 -9.45 -0.98
N VAL A 306 -6.74 -9.54 -1.65
CA VAL A 306 -6.83 -9.60 -3.12
C VAL A 306 -6.48 -8.24 -3.75
N ARG A 307 -6.93 -7.13 -3.13
CA ARG A 307 -6.66 -5.76 -3.61
C ARG A 307 -5.22 -5.32 -3.41
N ASN A 308 -4.52 -5.94 -2.48
CA ASN A 308 -3.12 -5.64 -2.17
C ASN A 308 -2.13 -6.19 -3.20
N CYS A 309 -2.58 -7.06 -4.13
CA CYS A 309 -1.75 -7.47 -5.26
C CYS A 309 -1.52 -6.25 -6.17
N ALA A 310 -0.27 -5.86 -6.34
CA ALA A 310 0.11 -4.66 -7.09
C ALA A 310 0.06 -4.88 -8.62
N THR A 311 0.15 -6.15 -9.07
CA THR A 311 0.12 -6.52 -10.48
C THR A 311 -0.81 -7.69 -10.75
N LEU A 312 -1.20 -7.85 -12.03
CA LEU A 312 -2.01 -8.99 -12.48
C LEU A 312 -1.28 -10.33 -12.26
N ASP A 313 0.04 -10.34 -12.41
CA ASP A 313 0.86 -11.54 -12.19
C ASP A 313 0.96 -11.91 -10.71
N GLU A 314 1.03 -10.93 -9.81
CA GLU A 314 0.91 -11.19 -8.37
C GLU A 314 -0.45 -11.76 -8.01
N LEU A 315 -1.51 -11.17 -8.55
CA LEU A 315 -2.87 -11.65 -8.34
C LEU A 315 -3.04 -13.09 -8.86
N ARG A 316 -2.44 -13.41 -10.01
CA ARG A 316 -2.43 -14.77 -10.57
C ARG A 316 -1.75 -15.74 -9.61
N ARG A 317 -0.52 -15.44 -9.18
CA ARG A 317 0.24 -16.27 -8.22
C ARG A 317 -0.51 -16.46 -6.90
N PHE A 318 -1.07 -15.37 -6.37
CA PHE A 318 -1.89 -15.42 -5.16
C PHE A 318 -3.10 -16.37 -5.31
N MET A 319 -3.81 -16.29 -6.43
CA MET A 319 -4.95 -17.17 -6.69
C MET A 319 -4.53 -18.62 -6.94
N GLU A 320 -3.39 -18.87 -7.55
CA GLU A 320 -2.80 -20.21 -7.69
C GLU A 320 -2.53 -20.83 -6.32
N GLU A 321 -1.90 -20.10 -5.38
CA GLU A 321 -1.70 -20.54 -4.00
C GLU A 321 -3.02 -20.85 -3.29
N VAL A 322 -4.06 -20.05 -3.52
CA VAL A 322 -5.40 -20.28 -2.96
C VAL A 322 -6.01 -21.58 -3.52
N LEU A 323 -5.84 -21.83 -4.82
CA LEU A 323 -6.37 -23.05 -5.47
C LEU A 323 -5.56 -24.31 -5.12
N GLU A 324 -4.29 -24.20 -4.72
CA GLU A 324 -3.47 -25.32 -4.25
C GLU A 324 -4.00 -25.97 -2.94
N VAL A 325 -4.80 -25.23 -2.19
CA VAL A 325 -5.42 -25.75 -0.96
C VAL A 325 -6.55 -26.75 -1.26
N LEU A 326 -7.09 -26.72 -2.49
CA LEU A 326 -8.07 -27.74 -2.90
C LEU A 326 -7.41 -29.11 -2.98
N PRO A 327 -8.11 -30.17 -2.54
CA PRO A 327 -7.61 -31.52 -2.74
C PRO A 327 -7.38 -31.73 -4.25
N GLY A 328 -6.15 -32.12 -4.60
CA GLY A 328 -5.85 -32.49 -5.99
C GLY A 328 -6.80 -33.62 -6.42
N GLU A 329 -7.02 -33.75 -7.73
CA GLU A 329 -7.45 -35.02 -8.26
C GLU A 329 -6.37 -36.05 -7.85
N GLU A 330 -6.58 -36.72 -6.73
CA GLU A 330 -5.98 -38.05 -6.63
C GLU A 330 -6.49 -38.75 -7.91
N PRO A 331 -5.57 -39.34 -8.73
CA PRO A 331 -6.02 -40.20 -9.80
C PRO A 331 -7.05 -41.09 -9.11
N ALA A 332 -8.29 -41.07 -9.56
CA ALA A 332 -9.35 -41.83 -8.95
C ALA A 332 -8.81 -43.25 -8.83
N GLU A 333 -8.20 -43.56 -7.69
CA GLU A 333 -8.15 -44.93 -7.23
C GLU A 333 -9.61 -45.26 -7.24
N HIS A 334 -10.00 -45.97 -8.30
CA HIS A 334 -11.32 -46.52 -8.38
C HIS A 334 -11.45 -47.26 -7.04
N VAL A 335 -12.19 -46.65 -6.10
CA VAL A 335 -12.65 -47.36 -4.90
C VAL A 335 -13.61 -48.39 -5.45
N TYR A 336 -12.99 -49.42 -6.04
CA TYR A 336 -13.74 -50.58 -6.45
C TYR A 336 -14.49 -51.06 -5.22
N SER A 337 -15.78 -51.34 -5.38
CA SER A 337 -16.52 -51.95 -4.29
C SER A 337 -15.71 -53.17 -3.78
N GLN A 338 -15.78 -53.45 -2.50
CA GLN A 338 -15.02 -54.54 -1.85
C GLN A 338 -15.07 -55.81 -2.73
N LEU A 339 -16.23 -56.07 -3.36
CA LEU A 339 -16.48 -57.17 -4.27
C LEU A 339 -15.62 -57.15 -5.54
N VAL A 340 -15.34 -55.96 -6.09
CA VAL A 340 -14.48 -55.78 -7.27
C VAL A 340 -13.01 -55.90 -6.89
N GLN A 341 -12.61 -55.40 -5.70
CA GLN A 341 -11.25 -55.59 -5.18
C GLN A 341 -10.96 -57.10 -4.89
N ASP A 342 -11.91 -57.79 -4.26
CA ASP A 342 -11.81 -59.22 -4.02
C ASP A 342 -11.77 -60.00 -5.33
N GLY A 343 -12.56 -59.62 -6.34
CA GLY A 343 -12.52 -60.22 -7.67
C GLY A 343 -11.20 -59.98 -8.40
N MET A 344 -10.63 -58.79 -8.30
CA MET A 344 -9.32 -58.46 -8.89
C MET A 344 -8.18 -59.23 -8.18
N ALA A 345 -8.22 -59.36 -6.85
CA ALA A 345 -7.28 -60.19 -6.08
C ALA A 345 -7.34 -61.67 -6.49
N TYR A 346 -8.58 -62.19 -6.60
CA TYR A 346 -8.79 -63.56 -7.06
C TYR A 346 -8.28 -63.81 -8.48
N LEU A 347 -8.50 -62.88 -9.41
CA LEU A 347 -7.96 -62.96 -10.75
C LEU A 347 -6.44 -62.88 -10.80
N GLN A 348 -5.80 -62.05 -9.95
CA GLN A 348 -4.34 -61.95 -9.83
C GLN A 348 -3.71 -63.19 -9.27
N GLU A 349 -4.37 -63.86 -8.32
CA GLU A 349 -3.86 -65.09 -7.72
C GLU A 349 -4.06 -66.34 -8.62
N ASN A 350 -5.02 -66.28 -9.55
CA ASN A 350 -5.39 -67.41 -10.40
C ASN A 350 -5.23 -67.18 -11.89
N TYR A 351 -4.46 -66.16 -12.32
CA TYR A 351 -4.31 -65.80 -13.73
C TYR A 351 -3.75 -66.91 -14.63
N ASP A 352 -3.09 -67.94 -14.05
CA ASP A 352 -2.54 -69.08 -14.75
C ASP A 352 -3.58 -70.19 -15.04
N ARG A 353 -4.83 -70.02 -14.62
CA ARG A 353 -5.91 -70.99 -14.79
C ARG A 353 -6.97 -70.48 -15.74
N ASN A 354 -7.61 -71.39 -16.46
CA ASN A 354 -8.79 -71.06 -17.26
C ASN A 354 -9.97 -70.87 -16.27
N LEU A 355 -10.24 -69.63 -15.89
CA LEU A 355 -11.33 -69.26 -15.03
C LEU A 355 -12.66 -69.20 -15.81
N SER A 356 -13.73 -69.78 -15.24
CA SER A 356 -15.10 -69.64 -15.79
C SER A 356 -15.85 -68.51 -15.09
N LEU A 357 -16.89 -67.98 -15.74
CA LEU A 357 -17.74 -66.90 -15.19
C LEU A 357 -18.62 -67.38 -13.99
N GLU A 358 -18.59 -68.65 -13.65
CA GLU A 358 -19.34 -69.27 -12.56
C GLU A 358 -18.50 -69.51 -11.30
N GLU A 359 -17.15 -69.36 -11.37
CA GLU A 359 -16.23 -69.34 -10.26
C GLU A 359 -16.00 -67.92 -9.75
#